data_b5b389c6612732d538abad8305d76fb3
#
_entry.id   b5b389c6612732d538abad8305d76fb3
#
_cell.length_a   1.000
_cell.length_b   1.000
_cell.length_c   1.000
_cell.angle_alpha   90.00
_cell.angle_beta   90.00
_cell.angle_gamma   90.00
#
_symmetry.space_group_name_H-M   'P 1'
#
loop_
_entity.id
_entity.type
_entity.pdbx_description
1 polymer ?
#
loop_
_entity_poly.entity_id
_entity_poly.type
_entity_poly.pdbx_seq_one_letter_code
_entity_poly.pdbx_strand_id
1 'polypeptide(L)'
;FYVLLIFFIEDFVLTNVIFFSILVFVGLIFLMIFGIFYFIKPLGLNPLKPMKMLAFELSRRKLFNSMQIVAMTVAIALSLVAYSASTNLVSSWENSLPKNAPNNLLFNIYEGEIDNLLEFLEINEIDPEPIYPVTSARFKRKESGKEIDRTFNFTWMKELPEGNEIVAGNWFKESKNGISISTEISERYDLKIDDAIVIDVAGEKIESYIQSIREVNWENFSPNFFAIGFPENFQNISSTFITSFHIPIEKNTLSVELVKNFPT
;
A
#
# COMPACT_ATOMS: atom_id res chain seq x y z
N PHE A 1 6.94 -12.90 22.43
CA PHE A 1 7.75 -12.59 21.26
C PHE A 1 7.73 -13.72 20.22
N TYR A 2 8.08 -14.99 20.57
CA TYR A 2 8.11 -16.12 19.64
C TYR A 2 6.73 -16.39 18.98
N VAL A 3 5.65 -16.36 19.75
CA VAL A 3 4.28 -16.52 19.24
C VAL A 3 3.91 -15.42 18.23
N LEU A 4 4.34 -14.18 18.49
CA LEU A 4 4.13 -13.07 17.55
C LEU A 4 4.91 -13.27 16.26
N LEU A 5 6.17 -13.77 16.33
CA LEU A 5 6.94 -14.06 15.14
C LEU A 5 6.28 -15.13 14.26
N ILE A 6 5.75 -16.21 14.86
CA ILE A 6 5.01 -17.25 14.10
C ILE A 6 3.80 -16.64 13.41
N PHE A 7 3.06 -15.77 14.11
CA PHE A 7 1.85 -15.16 13.56
C PHE A 7 2.13 -14.21 12.39
N PHE A 8 3.25 -13.47 12.42
CA PHE A 8 3.58 -12.50 11.37
C PHE A 8 4.34 -13.07 10.18
N ILE A 9 5.17 -14.13 10.41
CA ILE A 9 6.06 -14.65 9.34
C ILE A 9 5.38 -15.78 8.56
N GLU A 10 4.38 -16.45 9.15
CA GLU A 10 3.62 -17.60 8.57
C GLU A 10 4.49 -18.78 8.10
N ASP A 11 5.82 -18.67 8.19
CA ASP A 11 6.80 -19.72 7.89
C ASP A 11 7.48 -20.20 9.17
N PHE A 12 7.21 -21.46 9.53
CA PHE A 12 7.74 -22.08 10.76
C PHE A 12 9.26 -22.23 10.73
N VAL A 13 9.86 -22.56 9.59
CA VAL A 13 11.31 -22.78 9.48
C VAL A 13 12.03 -21.43 9.60
N LEU A 14 11.58 -20.43 8.86
CA LEU A 14 12.15 -19.07 8.89
C LEU A 14 12.02 -18.45 10.29
N THR A 15 10.87 -18.61 10.93
CA THR A 15 10.63 -18.15 12.31
C THR A 15 11.63 -18.72 13.29
N ASN A 16 11.89 -20.05 13.23
CA ASN A 16 12.85 -20.70 14.11
C ASN A 16 14.28 -20.21 13.85
N VAL A 17 14.69 -20.11 12.59
CA VAL A 17 16.02 -19.59 12.23
C VAL A 17 16.22 -18.18 12.79
N ILE A 18 15.28 -17.28 12.60
CA ILE A 18 15.36 -15.90 13.11
C ILE A 18 15.41 -15.90 14.64
N PHE A 19 14.50 -16.62 15.30
CA PHE A 19 14.44 -16.64 16.76
C PHE A 19 15.72 -17.15 17.40
N PHE A 20 16.24 -18.29 16.94
CA PHE A 20 17.47 -18.88 17.48
C PHE A 20 18.71 -18.03 17.13
N SER A 21 18.75 -17.40 15.96
CA SER A 21 19.83 -16.48 15.60
C SER A 21 19.89 -15.28 16.54
N ILE A 22 18.76 -14.67 16.86
CA ILE A 22 18.67 -13.56 17.83
C ILE A 22 19.12 -14.02 19.22
N LEU A 23 18.67 -15.21 19.65
CA LEU A 23 19.01 -15.74 20.97
C LEU A 23 20.51 -16.02 21.09
N VAL A 24 21.13 -16.63 20.07
CA VAL A 24 22.58 -16.86 19.99
C VAL A 24 23.34 -15.53 20.00
N PHE A 25 22.90 -14.54 19.22
CA PHE A 25 23.56 -13.24 19.15
C PHE A 25 23.53 -12.49 20.49
N VAL A 26 22.37 -12.45 21.16
CA VAL A 26 22.23 -11.86 22.49
C VAL A 26 23.08 -12.62 23.51
N GLY A 27 23.12 -13.95 23.44
CA GLY A 27 23.97 -14.79 24.29
C GLY A 27 25.47 -14.50 24.11
N LEU A 28 25.92 -14.30 22.86
CA LEU A 28 27.32 -13.94 22.57
C LEU A 28 27.68 -12.57 23.14
N ILE A 29 26.80 -11.57 22.99
CA ILE A 29 26.99 -10.23 23.60
C ILE A 29 27.09 -10.36 25.12
N PHE A 30 26.18 -11.13 25.74
CA PHE A 30 26.24 -11.39 27.19
C PHE A 30 27.56 -12.02 27.62
N LEU A 31 28.01 -13.05 26.93
CA LEU A 31 29.29 -13.74 27.22
C LEU A 31 30.47 -12.79 27.08
N MET A 32 30.47 -11.95 26.04
CA MET A 32 31.52 -10.95 25.82
C MET A 32 31.58 -9.95 26.99
N ILE A 33 30.46 -9.37 27.39
CA ILE A 33 30.39 -8.39 28.49
C ILE A 33 30.76 -9.05 29.82
N PHE A 34 30.22 -10.25 30.06
CA PHE A 34 30.54 -11.02 31.26
C PHE A 34 32.02 -11.38 31.34
N GLY A 35 32.63 -11.74 30.21
CA GLY A 35 34.06 -11.99 30.06
C GLY A 35 34.89 -10.75 30.40
N ILE A 36 34.52 -9.56 29.88
CA ILE A 36 35.18 -8.29 30.21
C ILE A 36 35.20 -8.09 31.74
N PHE A 37 34.04 -8.22 32.41
CA PHE A 37 33.97 -8.08 33.88
C PHE A 37 34.72 -9.19 34.62
N TYR A 38 34.86 -10.38 34.05
CA TYR A 38 35.64 -11.47 34.63
C TYR A 38 37.15 -11.18 34.58
N PHE A 39 37.67 -10.66 33.46
CA PHE A 39 39.08 -10.36 33.25
C PHE A 39 39.55 -9.04 33.87
N ILE A 40 38.68 -8.07 34.12
CA ILE A 40 39.03 -6.83 34.80
C ILE A 40 39.45 -7.06 36.29
N LYS A 41 38.91 -8.09 36.95
CA LYS A 41 39.17 -8.42 38.33
C LYS A 41 40.66 -8.78 38.63
N PRO A 42 41.41 -9.57 37.82
CA PRO A 42 42.79 -9.93 38.12
C PRO A 42 43.85 -8.89 37.75
N LEU A 43 43.47 -7.80 37.09
CA LEU A 43 44.42 -6.74 36.64
C LEU A 43 44.93 -5.87 37.80
N GLY A 44 45.25 -6.44 38.97
CA GLY A 44 46.11 -6.01 40.06
C GLY A 44 46.26 -4.50 40.27
N LEU A 45 45.20 -3.75 40.11
CA LEU A 45 45.24 -2.31 40.06
C LEU A 45 45.08 -1.75 41.49
N ASN A 46 46.05 -0.98 42.01
CA ASN A 46 46.01 -0.34 43.31
C ASN A 46 44.69 0.43 43.56
N PRO A 47 43.99 0.19 44.70
CA PRO A 47 42.62 0.67 44.92
C PRO A 47 42.46 2.21 45.13
N LEU A 48 43.56 2.94 45.09
CA LEU A 48 43.58 4.38 45.39
C LEU A 48 43.11 5.32 44.29
N LYS A 49 42.69 4.82 43.13
CA LYS A 49 42.16 5.68 42.04
C LYS A 49 40.65 5.42 41.87
N PRO A 50 39.80 6.46 41.76
CA PRO A 50 38.33 6.32 41.74
C PRO A 50 37.81 5.40 40.60
N MET A 51 38.46 5.38 39.44
CA MET A 51 38.13 4.46 38.35
C MET A 51 38.31 2.99 38.69
N LYS A 52 39.24 2.67 39.61
CA LYS A 52 39.51 1.30 40.04
C LYS A 52 38.48 0.80 41.03
N MET A 53 37.99 1.69 41.88
CA MET A 53 36.92 1.39 42.83
C MET A 53 35.61 1.07 42.04
N LEU A 54 35.32 1.86 41.03
CA LEU A 54 34.20 1.59 40.07
C LEU A 54 34.33 0.24 39.37
N ALA A 55 35.50 -0.06 38.80
CA ALA A 55 35.77 -1.33 38.14
C ALA A 55 35.63 -2.53 39.07
N PHE A 56 36.06 -2.40 40.32
CA PHE A 56 35.91 -3.43 41.35
C PHE A 56 34.44 -3.63 41.76
N GLU A 57 33.67 -2.57 41.97
CA GLU A 57 32.24 -2.64 42.26
C GLU A 57 31.44 -3.27 41.11
N LEU A 58 31.73 -2.88 39.86
CA LEU A 58 31.12 -3.47 38.66
C LEU A 58 31.44 -4.95 38.54
N SER A 59 32.68 -5.36 38.83
CA SER A 59 33.09 -6.78 38.76
C SER A 59 32.48 -7.63 39.89
N ARG A 60 32.13 -7.04 41.03
CA ARG A 60 31.51 -7.73 42.15
C ARG A 60 30.10 -8.22 41.83
N ARG A 61 29.34 -7.45 41.02
CA ARG A 61 27.99 -7.77 40.58
C ARG A 61 27.94 -8.07 39.07
N LYS A 62 28.97 -8.73 38.56
CA LYS A 62 29.18 -8.93 37.11
C LYS A 62 27.96 -9.49 36.38
N LEU A 63 27.27 -10.47 36.95
CA LEU A 63 26.10 -11.10 36.33
C LEU A 63 24.96 -10.10 36.16
N PHE A 64 24.62 -9.37 37.22
CA PHE A 64 23.56 -8.37 37.19
C PHE A 64 23.88 -7.20 36.26
N ASN A 65 25.12 -6.69 36.34
CA ASN A 65 25.57 -5.60 35.46
C ASN A 65 25.62 -6.01 34.00
N SER A 66 26.05 -7.26 33.70
CA SER A 66 26.03 -7.79 32.33
C SER A 66 24.61 -7.88 31.79
N MET A 67 23.66 -8.40 32.59
CA MET A 67 22.24 -8.46 32.18
C MET A 67 21.66 -7.06 31.90
N GLN A 68 21.97 -6.08 32.76
CA GLN A 68 21.49 -4.72 32.59
C GLN A 68 22.05 -4.06 31.32
N ILE A 69 23.35 -4.22 31.06
CA ILE A 69 24.00 -3.69 29.85
C ILE A 69 23.40 -4.34 28.60
N VAL A 70 23.24 -5.68 28.59
CA VAL A 70 22.64 -6.38 27.46
C VAL A 70 21.22 -5.92 27.22
N ALA A 71 20.39 -5.79 28.26
CA ALA A 71 19.02 -5.29 28.11
C ALA A 71 18.97 -3.89 27.50
N MET A 72 19.86 -2.99 27.96
CA MET A 72 19.95 -1.63 27.44
C MET A 72 20.46 -1.60 25.99
N THR A 73 21.45 -2.44 25.66
CA THR A 73 21.99 -2.60 24.30
C THR A 73 20.92 -3.09 23.35
N VAL A 74 20.15 -4.12 23.75
CA VAL A 74 19.04 -4.64 22.93
C VAL A 74 17.95 -3.59 22.72
N ALA A 75 17.58 -2.83 23.76
CA ALA A 75 16.59 -1.77 23.63
C ALA A 75 17.03 -0.67 22.66
N ILE A 76 18.30 -0.23 22.74
CA ILE A 76 18.86 0.76 21.82
C ILE A 76 18.93 0.19 20.40
N ALA A 77 19.38 -1.04 20.25
CA ALA A 77 19.47 -1.70 18.93
C ALA A 77 18.09 -1.81 18.25
N LEU A 78 17.06 -2.23 18.99
CA LEU A 78 15.70 -2.30 18.47
C LEU A 78 15.16 -0.92 18.08
N SER A 79 15.46 0.12 18.85
CA SER A 79 15.07 1.48 18.51
C SER A 79 15.75 1.99 17.23
N LEU A 80 17.05 1.69 17.06
CA LEU A 80 17.79 2.03 15.85
C LEU A 80 17.29 1.25 14.61
N VAL A 81 16.99 -0.03 14.77
CA VAL A 81 16.41 -0.84 13.69
C VAL A 81 15.03 -0.29 13.28
N ALA A 82 14.18 0.02 14.25
CA ALA A 82 12.86 0.59 13.97
C ALA A 82 12.97 1.94 13.25
N TYR A 83 13.88 2.81 13.68
CA TYR A 83 14.16 4.09 13.03
C TYR A 83 14.68 3.89 11.60
N SER A 84 15.68 3.02 11.42
CA SER A 84 16.26 2.73 10.11
C SER A 84 15.23 2.10 9.15
N ALA A 85 14.42 1.16 9.63
CA ALA A 85 13.36 0.56 8.84
C ALA A 85 12.32 1.59 8.39
N SER A 86 11.88 2.46 9.31
CA SER A 86 10.93 3.52 9.01
C SER A 86 11.45 4.48 7.93
N THR A 87 12.69 4.96 8.08
CA THR A 87 13.29 5.91 7.13
C THR A 87 13.58 5.25 5.78
N ASN A 88 14.09 4.03 5.76
CA ASN A 88 14.40 3.32 4.52
C ASN A 88 13.13 2.91 3.76
N LEU A 89 12.07 2.47 4.46
CA LEU A 89 10.80 2.14 3.81
C LEU A 89 10.17 3.37 3.16
N VAL A 90 10.11 4.49 3.87
CA VAL A 90 9.57 5.74 3.32
C VAL A 90 10.37 6.20 2.11
N SER A 91 11.71 6.26 2.22
CA SER A 91 12.55 6.70 1.11
C SER A 91 12.54 5.71 -0.08
N SER A 92 12.46 4.42 0.16
CA SER A 92 12.32 3.43 -0.91
C SER A 92 10.99 3.59 -1.64
N TRP A 93 9.92 3.82 -0.89
CA TRP A 93 8.60 4.06 -1.45
C TRP A 93 8.56 5.37 -2.25
N GLU A 94 9.05 6.48 -1.69
CA GLU A 94 9.16 7.76 -2.41
C GLU A 94 9.99 7.64 -3.70
N ASN A 95 11.10 6.90 -3.68
CA ASN A 95 11.96 6.69 -4.85
C ASN A 95 11.36 5.70 -5.87
N SER A 96 10.38 4.87 -5.48
CA SER A 96 9.70 3.97 -6.40
C SER A 96 8.62 4.68 -7.24
N LEU A 97 8.16 5.84 -6.79
CA LEU A 97 7.18 6.65 -7.51
C LEU A 97 7.85 7.42 -8.65
N PRO A 98 7.24 7.50 -9.83
CA PRO A 98 7.65 8.41 -10.87
C PRO A 98 7.69 9.86 -10.34
N LYS A 99 8.64 10.66 -10.79
CA LYS A 99 8.77 12.07 -10.33
C LYS A 99 7.51 12.90 -10.56
N ASN A 100 6.73 12.54 -11.56
CA ASN A 100 5.46 13.18 -11.91
C ASN A 100 4.26 12.33 -11.52
N ALA A 101 4.43 11.37 -10.58
CA ALA A 101 3.27 10.61 -10.10
C ALA A 101 2.17 11.56 -9.62
N PRO A 102 0.91 11.30 -9.96
CA PRO A 102 -0.20 12.14 -9.51
C PRO A 102 -0.19 12.28 -7.99
N ASN A 103 -0.31 13.49 -7.50
CA ASN A 103 -0.39 13.81 -6.08
C ASN A 103 -1.70 14.53 -5.70
N ASN A 104 -2.55 14.78 -6.70
CA ASN A 104 -3.89 15.31 -6.54
C ASN A 104 -4.89 14.42 -7.29
N LEU A 105 -6.02 14.18 -6.66
CA LEU A 105 -7.14 13.43 -7.21
C LEU A 105 -8.39 14.31 -7.14
N LEU A 106 -9.03 14.51 -8.27
CA LEU A 106 -10.30 15.24 -8.37
C LEU A 106 -11.41 14.26 -8.74
N PHE A 107 -12.49 14.23 -7.98
CA PHE A 107 -13.62 13.31 -8.16
C PHE A 107 -14.95 14.10 -8.09
N ASN A 108 -16.04 13.44 -8.51
CA ASN A 108 -17.35 14.08 -8.65
C ASN A 108 -17.41 15.26 -9.62
N ILE A 109 -16.53 15.33 -10.61
CA ILE A 109 -16.55 16.34 -11.65
C ILE A 109 -17.83 16.14 -12.47
N TYR A 110 -18.60 17.20 -12.71
CA TYR A 110 -19.76 17.15 -13.59
C TYR A 110 -19.35 17.35 -15.05
N GLU A 111 -20.10 16.74 -15.96
CA GLU A 111 -19.79 16.80 -17.42
C GLU A 111 -19.59 18.24 -17.93
N GLY A 112 -20.44 19.17 -17.48
CA GLY A 112 -20.34 20.59 -17.86
C GLY A 112 -19.14 21.35 -17.28
N GLU A 113 -18.38 20.75 -16.37
CA GLU A 113 -17.19 21.36 -15.75
C GLU A 113 -15.89 20.89 -16.40
N ILE A 114 -15.93 19.80 -17.21
CA ILE A 114 -14.74 19.17 -17.79
C ILE A 114 -13.94 20.16 -18.63
N ASP A 115 -14.58 20.87 -19.54
CA ASP A 115 -13.90 21.82 -20.44
C ASP A 115 -13.23 22.95 -19.65
N ASN A 116 -13.90 23.50 -18.65
CA ASN A 116 -13.35 24.54 -17.78
C ASN A 116 -12.18 24.01 -16.93
N LEU A 117 -12.26 22.76 -16.47
CA LEU A 117 -11.19 22.12 -15.72
C LEU A 117 -9.96 21.90 -16.61
N LEU A 118 -10.14 21.39 -17.82
CA LEU A 118 -9.05 21.17 -18.77
C LEU A 118 -8.36 22.50 -19.13
N GLU A 119 -9.14 23.55 -19.40
CA GLU A 119 -8.60 24.90 -19.67
C GLU A 119 -7.80 25.43 -18.47
N PHE A 120 -8.32 25.26 -17.26
CA PHE A 120 -7.61 25.65 -16.03
C PHE A 120 -6.27 24.92 -15.87
N LEU A 121 -6.26 23.61 -16.10
CA LEU A 121 -5.04 22.79 -15.98
C LEU A 121 -4.02 23.16 -17.07
N GLU A 122 -4.47 23.37 -18.32
CA GLU A 122 -3.61 23.78 -19.44
C GLU A 122 -2.96 25.15 -19.20
N ILE A 123 -3.72 26.15 -18.76
CA ILE A 123 -3.19 27.49 -18.42
C ILE A 123 -2.09 27.42 -17.34
N ASN A 124 -2.23 26.47 -16.42
CA ASN A 124 -1.28 26.28 -15.32
C ASN A 124 -0.16 25.27 -15.64
N GLU A 125 -0.08 24.78 -16.88
CA GLU A 125 0.92 23.78 -17.34
C GLU A 125 0.88 22.51 -16.50
N ILE A 126 -0.31 21.98 -16.23
CA ILE A 126 -0.55 20.73 -15.52
C ILE A 126 -1.15 19.72 -16.49
N ASP A 127 -0.48 18.57 -16.68
CA ASP A 127 -0.99 17.48 -17.50
C ASP A 127 -1.87 16.57 -16.64
N PRO A 128 -3.17 16.46 -16.90
CA PRO A 128 -4.04 15.52 -16.21
C PRO A 128 -3.87 14.11 -16.78
N GLU A 129 -4.05 13.11 -15.91
CA GLU A 129 -4.38 11.76 -16.35
C GLU A 129 -5.73 11.76 -17.11
N PRO A 130 -6.02 10.71 -17.89
CA PRO A 130 -7.32 10.62 -18.57
C PRO A 130 -8.49 10.81 -17.60
N ILE A 131 -9.52 11.51 -18.08
CA ILE A 131 -10.75 11.73 -17.31
C ILE A 131 -11.67 10.53 -17.52
N TYR A 132 -11.99 9.84 -16.42
CA TYR A 132 -12.81 8.64 -16.45
C TYR A 132 -14.22 8.91 -15.92
N PRO A 133 -15.28 8.45 -16.62
CA PRO A 133 -16.62 8.44 -16.07
C PRO A 133 -16.70 7.45 -14.91
N VAL A 134 -17.36 7.83 -13.82
CA VAL A 134 -17.53 6.99 -12.64
C VAL A 134 -18.97 7.02 -12.16
N THR A 135 -19.47 5.84 -11.84
CA THR A 135 -20.78 5.68 -11.22
C THR A 135 -20.75 4.56 -10.20
N SER A 136 -21.72 4.55 -9.29
CA SER A 136 -21.88 3.45 -8.33
C SER A 136 -22.69 2.33 -8.96
N ALA A 137 -22.15 1.11 -8.96
CA ALA A 137 -22.81 -0.06 -9.49
C ALA A 137 -22.91 -1.19 -8.44
N ARG A 138 -23.98 -1.99 -8.52
CA ARG A 138 -24.15 -3.23 -7.78
C ARG A 138 -24.15 -4.40 -8.74
N PHE A 139 -23.51 -5.49 -8.37
CA PHE A 139 -23.43 -6.69 -9.19
C PHE A 139 -24.28 -7.80 -8.58
N LYS A 140 -24.94 -8.58 -9.47
CA LYS A 140 -25.67 -9.78 -9.11
C LYS A 140 -25.29 -10.91 -10.06
N ARG A 141 -25.13 -12.13 -9.55
CA ARG A 141 -25.02 -13.30 -10.41
C ARG A 141 -26.36 -13.56 -11.09
N LYS A 142 -26.35 -13.71 -12.40
CA LYS A 142 -27.58 -13.95 -13.18
C LYS A 142 -28.25 -15.27 -12.81
N GLU A 143 -27.47 -16.35 -12.64
CA GLU A 143 -28.00 -17.70 -12.37
C GLU A 143 -28.61 -17.85 -10.96
N SER A 144 -27.99 -17.29 -9.95
CA SER A 144 -28.43 -17.46 -8.55
C SER A 144 -29.23 -16.28 -8.01
N GLY A 145 -29.25 -15.15 -8.70
CA GLY A 145 -29.81 -13.90 -8.22
C GLY A 145 -29.08 -13.34 -6.95
N LYS A 146 -28.03 -14.05 -6.52
CA LYS A 146 -27.28 -13.68 -5.31
C LYS A 146 -26.56 -12.36 -5.56
N GLU A 147 -26.90 -11.38 -4.75
CA GLU A 147 -26.20 -10.10 -4.76
C GLU A 147 -24.73 -10.31 -4.35
N ILE A 148 -23.85 -9.67 -5.08
CA ILE A 148 -22.50 -9.42 -4.65
C ILE A 148 -22.64 -8.21 -3.72
N ASP A 149 -22.60 -8.45 -2.42
CA ASP A 149 -23.04 -7.55 -1.34
C ASP A 149 -22.11 -6.34 -1.17
N ARG A 150 -21.82 -5.65 -2.28
CA ARG A 150 -21.03 -4.43 -2.29
C ARG A 150 -21.41 -3.53 -3.47
N THR A 151 -21.43 -2.23 -3.20
CA THR A 151 -21.44 -1.20 -4.23
C THR A 151 -20.00 -0.94 -4.66
N PHE A 152 -19.74 -0.97 -5.95
CA PHE A 152 -18.43 -0.69 -6.54
C PHE A 152 -18.45 0.64 -7.27
N ASN A 153 -17.33 1.35 -7.25
CA ASN A 153 -17.07 2.38 -8.23
C ASN A 153 -16.80 1.70 -9.57
N PHE A 154 -17.69 1.95 -10.51
CA PHE A 154 -17.70 1.36 -11.83
C PHE A 154 -17.40 2.43 -12.88
N THR A 155 -16.62 2.07 -13.86
CA THR A 155 -16.24 2.93 -14.99
C THR A 155 -16.37 2.17 -16.29
N TRP A 156 -16.21 2.88 -17.41
CA TRP A 156 -16.10 2.29 -18.74
C TRP A 156 -15.05 3.02 -19.57
N MET A 157 -14.24 2.27 -20.29
CA MET A 157 -13.16 2.81 -21.12
C MET A 157 -12.77 1.82 -22.22
N LYS A 158 -12.17 2.34 -23.30
CA LYS A 158 -11.73 1.50 -24.44
C LYS A 158 -10.36 0.90 -24.22
N GLU A 159 -9.46 1.66 -23.63
CA GLU A 159 -8.06 1.28 -23.42
C GLU A 159 -7.86 0.69 -22.03
N LEU A 160 -6.90 -0.22 -21.91
CA LEU A 160 -6.50 -0.78 -20.63
C LEU A 160 -5.77 0.31 -19.84
N PRO A 161 -6.18 0.61 -18.59
CA PRO A 161 -5.48 1.60 -17.78
C PRO A 161 -4.02 1.21 -17.52
N GLU A 162 -3.17 2.22 -17.40
CA GLU A 162 -1.78 2.00 -16.98
C GLU A 162 -1.70 1.31 -15.62
N GLY A 163 -0.71 0.43 -15.46
CA GLY A 163 -0.55 -0.36 -14.23
C GLY A 163 -1.57 -1.49 -14.05
N ASN A 164 -2.36 -1.81 -15.09
CA ASN A 164 -3.23 -2.96 -15.09
C ASN A 164 -2.71 -4.03 -16.06
N GLU A 165 -2.71 -5.30 -15.63
CA GLU A 165 -2.27 -6.44 -16.43
C GLU A 165 -3.38 -7.50 -16.52
N ILE A 166 -3.64 -8.02 -17.71
CA ILE A 166 -4.65 -9.08 -17.92
C ILE A 166 -4.07 -10.43 -17.47
N VAL A 167 -4.66 -10.99 -16.42
CA VAL A 167 -4.28 -12.31 -15.88
C VAL A 167 -5.08 -13.43 -16.55
N ALA A 168 -6.34 -13.19 -16.89
CA ALA A 168 -7.18 -14.17 -17.58
C ALA A 168 -8.16 -13.48 -18.53
N GLY A 169 -8.53 -14.19 -19.62
CA GLY A 169 -9.41 -13.66 -20.66
C GLY A 169 -8.69 -12.69 -21.60
N ASN A 170 -9.45 -11.80 -22.24
CA ASN A 170 -8.92 -10.81 -23.16
C ASN A 170 -9.57 -9.45 -22.94
N TRP A 171 -8.81 -8.36 -23.13
CA TRP A 171 -9.35 -7.02 -23.13
C TRP A 171 -10.38 -6.83 -24.27
N PHE A 172 -11.22 -5.83 -24.15
CA PHE A 172 -12.31 -5.54 -25.09
C PHE A 172 -11.80 -5.35 -26.55
N LYS A 173 -11.83 -6.38 -27.36
CA LYS A 173 -11.49 -6.27 -28.80
C LYS A 173 -12.72 -6.21 -29.71
N GLU A 174 -13.76 -6.98 -29.42
CA GLU A 174 -14.94 -7.10 -30.29
C GLU A 174 -16.26 -7.36 -29.55
N SER A 175 -16.22 -7.57 -28.24
CA SER A 175 -17.39 -7.94 -27.46
C SER A 175 -18.01 -6.73 -26.76
N LYS A 176 -19.27 -6.49 -27.09
CA LYS A 176 -19.99 -5.31 -26.63
C LYS A 176 -20.57 -5.45 -25.21
N ASN A 177 -20.61 -6.65 -24.61
CA ASN A 177 -21.33 -6.87 -23.35
C ASN A 177 -20.42 -7.41 -22.22
N GLY A 178 -19.11 -7.42 -22.40
CA GLY A 178 -18.18 -7.91 -21.41
C GLY A 178 -17.79 -6.85 -20.38
N ILE A 179 -17.41 -7.28 -19.18
CA ILE A 179 -16.73 -6.47 -18.20
C ILE A 179 -15.39 -7.08 -17.81
N SER A 180 -14.48 -6.23 -17.40
CA SER A 180 -13.21 -6.60 -16.77
C SER A 180 -13.30 -6.38 -15.27
N ILE A 181 -12.91 -7.37 -14.47
CA ILE A 181 -12.87 -7.27 -13.00
C ILE A 181 -11.45 -7.44 -12.50
N SER A 182 -11.17 -6.92 -11.29
CA SER A 182 -9.88 -7.14 -10.64
C SER A 182 -9.78 -8.55 -10.04
N THR A 183 -8.56 -9.03 -9.84
CA THR A 183 -8.27 -10.32 -9.18
C THR A 183 -8.91 -10.39 -7.79
N GLU A 184 -8.89 -9.31 -7.01
CA GLU A 184 -9.49 -9.27 -5.68
C GLU A 184 -11.01 -9.52 -5.71
N ILE A 185 -11.70 -9.00 -6.72
CA ILE A 185 -13.14 -9.23 -6.89
C ILE A 185 -13.40 -10.66 -7.36
N SER A 186 -12.60 -11.15 -8.31
CA SER A 186 -12.69 -12.53 -8.80
C SER A 186 -12.53 -13.52 -7.64
N GLU A 187 -11.49 -13.40 -6.83
CA GLU A 187 -11.19 -14.30 -5.71
C GLU A 187 -12.23 -14.18 -4.59
N ARG A 188 -12.57 -12.96 -4.17
CA ARG A 188 -13.51 -12.72 -3.07
C ARG A 188 -14.90 -13.30 -3.31
N TYR A 189 -15.35 -13.26 -4.56
CA TYR A 189 -16.70 -13.67 -4.92
C TYR A 189 -16.74 -14.93 -5.78
N ASP A 190 -15.61 -15.61 -5.97
CA ASP A 190 -15.46 -16.79 -6.85
C ASP A 190 -16.09 -16.57 -8.23
N LEU A 191 -15.71 -15.46 -8.87
CA LEU A 191 -16.16 -15.08 -10.21
C LEU A 191 -15.12 -15.50 -11.26
N LYS A 192 -15.59 -16.11 -12.34
CA LYS A 192 -14.75 -16.66 -13.41
C LYS A 192 -15.10 -16.05 -14.76
N ILE A 193 -14.20 -16.23 -15.72
CA ILE A 193 -14.47 -15.86 -17.11
C ILE A 193 -15.76 -16.53 -17.57
N ASP A 194 -16.56 -15.82 -18.37
CA ASP A 194 -17.85 -16.18 -18.90
C ASP A 194 -19.01 -16.25 -17.86
N ASP A 195 -18.76 -15.99 -16.57
CA ASP A 195 -19.83 -15.87 -15.59
C ASP A 195 -20.79 -14.73 -15.98
N ALA A 196 -22.07 -15.05 -16.10
CA ALA A 196 -23.09 -14.06 -16.39
C ALA A 196 -23.47 -13.25 -15.14
N ILE A 197 -23.40 -11.95 -15.26
CA ILE A 197 -23.71 -10.99 -14.20
C ILE A 197 -24.75 -9.96 -14.65
N VAL A 198 -25.47 -9.43 -13.72
CA VAL A 198 -26.34 -8.25 -13.91
C VAL A 198 -25.74 -7.09 -13.13
N ILE A 199 -25.49 -6.01 -13.83
CA ILE A 199 -24.98 -4.75 -13.26
C ILE A 199 -26.20 -3.85 -13.06
N ASP A 200 -26.44 -3.43 -11.83
CA ASP A 200 -27.47 -2.45 -11.48
C ASP A 200 -26.78 -1.10 -11.25
N VAL A 201 -27.02 -0.18 -12.15
CA VAL A 201 -26.48 1.18 -12.12
C VAL A 201 -27.65 2.14 -12.07
N ALA A 202 -27.78 2.89 -10.97
CA ALA A 202 -28.86 3.88 -10.80
C ALA A 202 -30.28 3.34 -11.08
N GLY A 203 -30.50 2.03 -10.89
CA GLY A 203 -31.76 1.34 -11.17
C GLY A 203 -31.89 0.75 -12.57
N GLU A 204 -30.98 1.03 -13.48
CA GLU A 204 -30.88 0.37 -14.78
C GLU A 204 -30.10 -0.95 -14.64
N LYS A 205 -30.68 -2.03 -15.18
CA LYS A 205 -30.09 -3.36 -15.12
C LYS A 205 -29.51 -3.73 -16.47
N ILE A 206 -28.19 -3.92 -16.51
CA ILE A 206 -27.46 -4.28 -17.69
C ILE A 206 -26.95 -5.71 -17.52
N GLU A 207 -27.32 -6.59 -18.44
CA GLU A 207 -26.78 -7.95 -18.48
C GLU A 207 -25.39 -7.95 -19.15
N SER A 208 -24.42 -8.53 -18.46
CA SER A 208 -23.04 -8.61 -18.88
C SER A 208 -22.43 -9.96 -18.49
N TYR A 209 -21.22 -10.24 -18.95
CA TYR A 209 -20.44 -11.39 -18.52
C TYR A 209 -18.99 -10.96 -18.22
N ILE A 210 -18.29 -11.75 -17.43
CA ILE A 210 -16.90 -11.49 -17.09
C ILE A 210 -16.04 -11.88 -18.28
N GLN A 211 -15.49 -10.89 -18.97
CA GLN A 211 -14.65 -11.08 -20.16
C GLN A 211 -13.17 -11.19 -19.82
N SER A 212 -12.71 -10.47 -18.82
CA SER A 212 -11.32 -10.53 -18.37
C SER A 212 -11.19 -10.31 -16.86
N ILE A 213 -10.11 -10.88 -16.32
CA ILE A 213 -9.66 -10.66 -14.96
C ILE A 213 -8.29 -9.99 -15.06
N ARG A 214 -8.08 -8.91 -14.31
CA ARG A 214 -6.85 -8.12 -14.34
C ARG A 214 -6.26 -7.92 -12.95
N GLU A 215 -4.96 -7.92 -12.88
CA GLU A 215 -4.22 -7.44 -11.74
C GLU A 215 -4.12 -5.92 -11.81
N VAL A 216 -4.37 -5.24 -10.70
CA VAL A 216 -4.42 -3.78 -10.61
C VAL A 216 -3.31 -3.31 -9.70
N ASN A 217 -2.46 -2.42 -10.20
CA ASN A 217 -1.48 -1.75 -9.37
C ASN A 217 -2.14 -0.56 -8.65
N TRP A 218 -2.48 -0.75 -7.37
CA TRP A 218 -3.09 0.28 -6.53
C TRP A 218 -2.10 1.34 -6.02
N GLU A 219 -0.80 1.16 -6.27
CA GLU A 219 0.26 2.03 -5.72
C GLU A 219 0.62 3.20 -6.64
N ASN A 220 0.07 3.25 -7.87
CA ASN A 220 0.45 4.25 -8.87
C ASN A 220 -0.24 5.62 -8.73
N PHE A 221 -1.16 5.79 -7.77
CA PHE A 221 -1.98 7.01 -7.56
C PHE A 221 -2.85 7.45 -8.74
N SER A 222 -2.85 6.70 -9.84
CA SER A 222 -3.81 6.91 -10.93
C SER A 222 -5.19 6.35 -10.56
N PRO A 223 -6.28 6.87 -11.13
CA PRO A 223 -7.61 6.33 -10.88
C PRO A 223 -7.70 4.87 -11.28
N ASN A 224 -7.91 3.99 -10.31
CA ASN A 224 -8.06 2.56 -10.50
C ASN A 224 -9.45 2.09 -10.09
N PHE A 225 -9.93 1.02 -10.74
CA PHE A 225 -11.29 0.54 -10.59
C PHE A 225 -11.33 -0.97 -10.42
N PHE A 226 -12.22 -1.44 -9.56
CA PHE A 226 -12.45 -2.88 -9.38
C PHE A 226 -13.13 -3.54 -10.58
N ALA A 227 -13.95 -2.78 -11.30
CA ALA A 227 -14.64 -3.27 -12.48
C ALA A 227 -14.72 -2.18 -13.56
N ILE A 228 -14.53 -2.59 -14.81
CA ILE A 228 -14.54 -1.73 -15.98
C ILE A 228 -15.46 -2.35 -17.04
N GLY A 229 -16.35 -1.54 -17.62
CA GLY A 229 -17.23 -1.92 -18.69
C GLY A 229 -16.76 -1.46 -20.07
N PHE A 230 -17.39 -1.98 -21.12
CA PHE A 230 -17.18 -1.49 -22.47
C PHE A 230 -18.04 -0.24 -22.73
N PRO A 231 -17.47 0.88 -23.23
CA PRO A 231 -18.14 2.18 -23.28
C PRO A 231 -19.51 2.19 -23.96
N GLU A 232 -19.68 1.45 -25.06
CA GLU A 232 -20.92 1.49 -25.86
C GLU A 232 -22.18 1.12 -25.04
N ASN A 233 -22.04 0.35 -23.96
CA ASN A 233 -23.16 -0.09 -23.13
C ASN A 233 -23.55 0.91 -22.04
N PHE A 234 -22.68 1.86 -21.73
CA PHE A 234 -22.80 2.72 -20.57
C PHE A 234 -22.84 4.21 -20.89
N GLN A 235 -22.84 4.60 -22.20
CA GLN A 235 -22.79 6.00 -22.66
C GLN A 235 -23.98 6.84 -22.18
N ASN A 236 -25.15 6.22 -21.96
CA ASN A 236 -26.35 6.94 -21.55
C ASN A 236 -26.56 6.95 -20.04
N ILE A 237 -25.61 6.40 -19.28
CA ILE A 237 -25.72 6.35 -17.83
C ILE A 237 -25.20 7.66 -17.22
N SER A 238 -25.99 8.21 -16.31
CA SER A 238 -25.54 9.38 -15.54
C SER A 238 -24.31 9.03 -14.71
N SER A 239 -23.26 9.78 -14.92
CA SER A 239 -21.97 9.59 -14.23
C SER A 239 -21.38 10.93 -13.78
N THR A 240 -20.53 10.88 -12.80
CA THR A 240 -19.55 11.92 -12.52
C THR A 240 -18.20 11.51 -13.12
N PHE A 241 -17.23 12.38 -13.05
CA PHE A 241 -15.90 12.09 -13.62
C PHE A 241 -14.83 12.20 -12.56
N ILE A 242 -13.73 11.48 -12.81
CA ILE A 242 -12.55 11.44 -11.95
C ILE A 242 -11.30 11.58 -12.80
N THR A 243 -10.33 12.33 -12.30
CA THR A 243 -8.98 12.42 -12.87
C THR A 243 -7.96 12.65 -11.78
N SER A 244 -6.71 12.38 -12.09
CA SER A 244 -5.58 12.73 -11.22
C SER A 244 -4.53 13.49 -12.01
N PHE A 245 -3.69 14.24 -11.30
CA PHE A 245 -2.62 15.04 -11.90
C PHE A 245 -1.57 15.37 -10.85
N HIS A 246 -0.39 15.75 -11.33
CA HIS A 246 0.71 16.18 -10.49
C HIS A 246 0.78 17.71 -10.40
N ILE A 247 0.72 18.25 -9.18
CA ILE A 247 1.02 19.66 -8.91
C ILE A 247 2.39 19.74 -8.26
N PRO A 248 3.39 20.41 -8.90
CA PRO A 248 4.68 20.65 -8.28
C PRO A 248 4.55 21.46 -6.98
N ILE A 249 5.45 21.22 -6.03
CA ILE A 249 5.42 21.86 -4.70
C ILE A 249 5.43 23.39 -4.80
N GLU A 250 6.12 23.94 -5.81
CA GLU A 250 6.20 25.38 -6.08
C GLU A 250 4.86 26.00 -6.47
N LYS A 251 3.96 25.17 -7.04
CA LYS A 251 2.62 25.57 -7.48
C LYS A 251 1.51 25.17 -6.50
N ASN A 252 1.82 24.82 -5.25
CA ASN A 252 0.87 24.24 -4.29
C ASN A 252 -0.35 25.14 -3.96
N THR A 253 -0.28 26.46 -4.24
CA THR A 253 -1.41 27.38 -4.15
C THR A 253 -2.54 27.03 -5.13
N LEU A 254 -2.22 26.37 -6.25
CA LEU A 254 -3.21 25.95 -7.24
C LEU A 254 -4.20 24.90 -6.69
N SER A 255 -3.79 24.08 -5.73
CA SER A 255 -4.72 23.14 -5.07
C SER A 255 -5.86 23.88 -4.34
N VAL A 256 -5.57 25.04 -3.77
CA VAL A 256 -6.59 25.88 -3.10
C VAL A 256 -7.51 26.55 -4.13
N GLU A 257 -6.97 26.98 -5.27
CA GLU A 257 -7.75 27.57 -6.35
C GLU A 257 -8.65 26.55 -7.02
N LEU A 258 -8.16 25.32 -7.22
CA LEU A 258 -8.96 24.19 -7.72
C LEU A 258 -10.19 23.92 -6.85
N VAL A 259 -10.02 23.80 -5.54
CA VAL A 259 -11.13 23.56 -4.60
C VAL A 259 -12.13 24.73 -4.61
N LYS A 260 -11.70 25.96 -4.89
CA LYS A 260 -12.61 27.12 -4.99
C LYS A 260 -13.38 27.16 -6.30
N ASN A 261 -12.74 26.80 -7.41
CA ASN A 261 -13.33 26.86 -8.75
C ASN A 261 -14.15 25.63 -9.07
N PHE A 262 -13.75 24.48 -8.54
CA PHE A 262 -14.40 23.17 -8.73
C PHE A 262 -14.71 22.56 -7.36
N PRO A 263 -15.78 23.01 -6.69
CA PRO A 263 -16.18 22.49 -5.38
C PRO A 263 -16.85 21.13 -5.54
N THR A 264 -16.07 20.06 -5.61
CA THR A 264 -16.51 18.67 -5.84
C THR A 264 -16.52 17.86 -4.53
#